data_a4cce997426ff67cc504d0289e47b649
#
_entry.id   a4cce997426ff67cc504d0289e47b649
#
_cell.length_a   1.000
_cell.length_b   1.000
_cell.length_c   1.000
_cell.angle_alpha   90.00
_cell.angle_beta   90.00
_cell.angle_gamma   90.00
#
_symmetry.space_group_name_H-M   'P 1'
#
loop_
_entity.id
_entity.type
_entity.pdbx_description
1 polymer ?
#
loop_
_entity_poly.entity_id
_entity_poly.type
_entity_poly.pdbx_seq_one_letter_code
_entity_poly.pdbx_strand_id
1 'polypeptide(L)'
;MDSTNIGNETISLKSILIGYLRHWRLFLGTFVISLIPAVLYLIYYPTTYEVMARFKVQDDTSMSSGNMSLGDAAGLMKSFGLNGGGSAGIVIDDELAVLKSHTLWYEVVSKLGLNAEYVEPLTWKYKQYVNTPFLMVADSSTLKSQEETIEFYVREDREGKIKIEGKTKSQKRSYEFSSLPAIVEFGNNRFILSYGANHKLGESMKLYITMRPAGFVGDDFAQDIEIETYSDNSNVIECTLREYEKKRGIDVLNALMFEYNNRADSINNKEARATIQFLDERINKVISDLANAERSIEIYKKNNQMTDLTADVQFYVDQMPKI
;
A
#
# COMPACT_ATOMS: atom_id res chain seq x y z
N MET A 1 60.57 -43.86 -50.20
CA MET A 1 60.52 -43.28 -48.88
C MET A 1 60.15 -41.80 -49.10
N ASP A 2 58.91 -41.54 -49.27
CA ASP A 2 58.40 -40.15 -49.45
C ASP A 2 58.07 -39.56 -48.10
N SER A 3 58.82 -38.54 -47.75
CA SER A 3 58.57 -37.76 -46.57
C SER A 3 57.54 -36.68 -46.92
N THR A 4 56.30 -36.90 -46.48
CA THR A 4 55.20 -35.95 -46.54
C THR A 4 55.52 -34.71 -45.64
N ASN A 5 55.86 -33.65 -46.32
CA ASN A 5 56.10 -32.37 -45.74
C ASN A 5 54.73 -31.74 -45.29
N ILE A 6 54.40 -31.89 -44.03
CA ILE A 6 53.26 -31.22 -43.44
C ILE A 6 53.65 -29.74 -43.24
N GLY A 7 53.34 -28.89 -44.25
CA GLY A 7 53.51 -27.49 -44.18
C GLY A 7 52.62 -26.91 -43.05
N ASN A 8 53.24 -26.35 -42.03
CA ASN A 8 52.63 -25.46 -41.07
C ASN A 8 52.09 -24.20 -41.81
N GLU A 9 50.86 -24.28 -42.30
CA GLU A 9 50.18 -23.06 -42.74
C GLU A 9 49.92 -22.18 -41.53
N THR A 10 50.85 -21.29 -41.26
CA THR A 10 50.56 -20.18 -40.34
C THR A 10 49.50 -19.30 -40.95
N ILE A 11 48.26 -19.54 -40.55
CA ILE A 11 47.14 -18.67 -40.94
C ILE A 11 47.41 -17.29 -40.40
N SER A 12 47.85 -16.37 -41.28
CA SER A 12 48.12 -15.01 -40.85
C SER A 12 46.79 -14.30 -40.58
N LEU A 13 46.69 -13.61 -39.43
CA LEU A 13 45.55 -12.77 -39.07
C LEU A 13 45.12 -11.83 -40.22
N LYS A 14 46.10 -11.36 -41.01
CA LYS A 14 45.90 -10.52 -42.19
C LYS A 14 45.12 -11.22 -43.31
N SER A 15 45.34 -12.51 -43.57
CA SER A 15 44.65 -13.26 -44.62
C SER A 15 43.19 -13.52 -44.22
N ILE A 16 42.94 -13.77 -42.92
CA ILE A 16 41.58 -13.90 -42.38
C ILE A 16 40.82 -12.58 -42.51
N LEU A 17 41.46 -11.47 -42.15
CA LEU A 17 40.83 -10.13 -42.19
C LEU A 17 40.47 -9.75 -43.65
N ILE A 18 41.35 -10.01 -44.61
CA ILE A 18 41.12 -9.75 -46.04
C ILE A 18 39.98 -10.64 -46.57
N GLY A 19 39.89 -11.88 -46.13
CA GLY A 19 38.80 -12.80 -46.46
C GLY A 19 37.44 -12.26 -45.99
N TYR A 20 37.36 -11.75 -44.79
CA TYR A 20 36.12 -11.11 -44.29
C TYR A 20 35.79 -9.81 -45.02
N LEU A 21 36.75 -8.94 -45.26
CA LEU A 21 36.56 -7.68 -45.98
C LEU A 21 36.06 -7.91 -47.44
N ARG A 22 36.46 -9.03 -48.07
CA ARG A 22 35.99 -9.40 -49.41
C ARG A 22 34.45 -9.63 -49.43
N HIS A 23 33.88 -10.05 -48.31
CA HIS A 23 32.43 -10.36 -48.21
C HIS A 23 31.66 -9.28 -47.47
N TRP A 24 32.17 -8.02 -47.46
CA TRP A 24 31.56 -6.88 -46.75
C TRP A 24 30.07 -6.67 -47.08
N ARG A 25 29.60 -7.05 -48.29
CA ARG A 25 28.19 -6.96 -48.68
C ARG A 25 27.31 -7.92 -47.89
N LEU A 26 27.81 -9.10 -47.54
CA LEU A 26 27.08 -10.04 -46.66
C LEU A 26 27.02 -9.52 -45.24
N PHE A 27 28.10 -8.91 -44.75
CA PHE A 27 28.10 -8.26 -43.45
C PHE A 27 27.11 -7.10 -43.40
N LEU A 28 27.05 -6.27 -44.44
CA LEU A 28 26.08 -5.20 -44.51
C LEU A 28 24.64 -5.73 -44.55
N GLY A 29 24.40 -6.81 -45.33
CA GLY A 29 23.09 -7.45 -45.40
C GLY A 29 22.64 -8.02 -44.04
N THR A 30 23.49 -8.78 -43.36
CA THR A 30 23.19 -9.33 -42.02
C THR A 30 23.03 -8.23 -40.96
N PHE A 31 23.83 -7.16 -41.03
CA PHE A 31 23.69 -6.00 -40.16
C PHE A 31 22.32 -5.32 -40.31
N VAL A 32 21.88 -5.05 -41.55
CA VAL A 32 20.56 -4.47 -41.84
C VAL A 32 19.44 -5.40 -41.37
N ILE A 33 19.54 -6.71 -41.62
CA ILE A 33 18.56 -7.69 -41.17
C ILE A 33 18.50 -7.76 -39.64
N SER A 34 19.62 -7.65 -38.93
CA SER A 34 19.68 -7.61 -37.47
C SER A 34 19.18 -6.30 -36.88
N LEU A 35 19.30 -5.18 -37.60
CA LEU A 35 18.88 -3.87 -37.13
C LEU A 35 17.34 -3.73 -37.12
N ILE A 36 16.65 -4.38 -38.06
CA ILE A 36 15.17 -4.37 -38.12
C ILE A 36 14.54 -4.89 -36.79
N PRO A 37 14.85 -6.10 -36.30
CA PRO A 37 14.27 -6.56 -35.03
C PRO A 37 14.73 -5.74 -33.84
N ALA A 38 15.95 -5.18 -33.84
CA ALA A 38 16.43 -4.30 -32.78
C ALA A 38 15.61 -2.99 -32.72
N VAL A 39 15.36 -2.37 -33.86
CA VAL A 39 14.53 -1.16 -33.93
C VAL A 39 13.09 -1.47 -33.54
N LEU A 40 12.53 -2.58 -34.04
CA LEU A 40 11.20 -3.03 -33.65
C LEU A 40 11.11 -3.27 -32.12
N TYR A 41 12.13 -3.90 -31.54
CA TYR A 41 12.18 -4.11 -30.09
C TYR A 41 12.18 -2.77 -29.34
N LEU A 42 13.01 -1.79 -29.74
CA LEU A 42 13.06 -0.46 -29.11
C LEU A 42 11.73 0.31 -29.22
N ILE A 43 11.03 0.17 -30.35
CA ILE A 43 9.73 0.83 -30.55
C ILE A 43 8.64 0.16 -29.71
N TYR A 44 8.69 -1.16 -29.57
CA TYR A 44 7.64 -1.92 -28.91
C TYR A 44 7.89 -2.18 -27.40
N TYR A 45 9.11 -2.00 -26.90
CA TYR A 45 9.42 -2.22 -25.50
C TYR A 45 9.10 -0.96 -24.70
N PRO A 46 8.13 -1.01 -23.76
CA PRO A 46 7.80 0.14 -22.93
C PRO A 46 8.97 0.48 -22.00
N THR A 47 9.24 1.76 -21.83
CA THR A 47 10.18 2.25 -20.82
C THR A 47 9.61 1.98 -19.43
N THR A 48 10.42 1.42 -18.55
CA THR A 48 10.07 1.24 -17.15
C THR A 48 10.86 2.23 -16.29
N TYR A 49 10.19 2.82 -15.31
CA TYR A 49 10.76 3.74 -14.34
C TYR A 49 10.82 3.07 -12.99
N GLU A 50 11.96 3.17 -12.34
CA GLU A 50 12.11 2.75 -10.96
C GLU A 50 11.86 3.97 -10.05
N VAL A 51 10.90 3.84 -9.15
CA VAL A 51 10.51 4.88 -8.21
C VAL A 51 10.76 4.36 -6.81
N MET A 52 11.47 5.16 -6.01
CA MET A 52 11.83 4.80 -4.63
C MET A 52 11.21 5.78 -3.64
N ALA A 53 10.75 5.26 -2.52
CA ALA A 53 10.34 6.05 -1.37
C ALA A 53 11.00 5.50 -0.11
N ARG A 54 11.46 6.40 0.77
CA ARG A 54 12.04 6.04 2.07
C ARG A 54 11.24 6.73 3.16
N PHE A 55 10.93 6.01 4.20
CA PHE A 55 10.27 6.56 5.38
C PHE A 55 10.81 5.91 6.64
N LYS A 56 10.76 6.68 7.73
CA LYS A 56 11.18 6.19 9.04
C LYS A 56 9.95 5.69 9.79
N VAL A 57 10.00 4.45 10.24
CA VAL A 57 9.03 3.93 11.19
C VAL A 57 9.33 4.55 12.55
N GLN A 58 8.34 5.22 13.12
CA GLN A 58 8.51 5.92 14.39
C GLN A 58 8.29 4.92 15.52
N ASP A 59 9.27 4.84 16.40
CA ASP A 59 9.16 4.08 17.64
C ASP A 59 8.26 4.86 18.62
N ASP A 60 7.11 4.34 18.97
CA ASP A 60 6.23 4.96 19.98
C ASP A 60 6.89 5.07 21.35
N THR A 61 8.00 4.35 21.56
CA THR A 61 8.84 4.50 22.74
C THR A 61 9.56 5.85 22.82
N SER A 62 9.65 6.61 21.71
CA SER A 62 10.31 7.92 21.66
C SER A 62 9.41 9.09 22.13
N MET A 63 8.13 8.88 22.42
CA MET A 63 7.26 9.90 23.04
C MET A 63 7.62 10.22 24.51
N SER A 64 8.68 9.60 25.03
CA SER A 64 9.17 9.75 26.41
C SER A 64 10.13 10.94 26.63
N SER A 65 10.13 11.97 25.81
CA SER A 65 10.97 13.16 26.11
C SER A 65 10.26 14.27 26.88
N GLY A 66 9.10 14.01 27.42
CA GLY A 66 8.41 14.92 28.36
C GLY A 66 8.29 14.26 29.72
N ASN A 67 9.28 14.38 30.58
CA ASN A 67 9.35 14.26 32.06
C ASN A 67 8.43 13.27 32.82
N MET A 68 7.73 12.36 32.14
CA MET A 68 7.12 11.17 32.71
C MET A 68 7.64 9.97 31.92
N SER A 69 8.58 9.25 32.51
CA SER A 69 9.11 8.01 31.93
C SER A 69 7.95 7.04 31.65
N LEU A 70 7.76 6.65 30.38
CA LEU A 70 6.84 5.57 30.02
C LEU A 70 7.16 4.30 30.84
N GLY A 71 8.39 4.18 31.34
CA GLY A 71 8.79 3.16 32.30
C GLY A 71 8.00 3.22 33.59
N ASP A 72 7.65 4.42 34.08
CA ASP A 72 6.82 4.59 35.28
C ASP A 72 5.35 4.26 34.99
N ALA A 73 4.84 4.66 33.82
CA ALA A 73 3.49 4.29 33.38
C ALA A 73 3.39 2.78 33.08
N ALA A 74 4.39 2.19 32.42
CA ALA A 74 4.47 0.74 32.18
C ALA A 74 4.68 -0.01 33.51
N GLY A 75 5.43 0.54 34.47
CA GLY A 75 5.58 0.04 35.81
C GLY A 75 4.26 0.05 36.61
N LEU A 76 3.49 1.15 36.46
CA LEU A 76 2.15 1.25 37.03
C LEU A 76 1.18 0.26 36.37
N MET A 77 1.17 0.16 35.04
CA MET A 77 0.35 -0.82 34.32
C MET A 77 0.69 -2.26 34.74
N LYS A 78 1.97 -2.58 34.89
CA LYS A 78 2.43 -3.89 35.39
C LYS A 78 2.01 -4.15 36.83
N SER A 79 2.04 -3.15 37.72
CA SER A 79 1.58 -3.24 39.10
C SER A 79 0.06 -3.44 39.22
N PHE A 80 -0.70 -3.01 38.20
CA PHE A 80 -2.14 -3.23 38.11
C PHE A 80 -2.52 -4.55 37.39
N GLY A 81 -1.54 -5.42 37.14
CA GLY A 81 -1.80 -6.72 36.49
C GLY A 81 -2.06 -6.66 35.00
N LEU A 82 -1.88 -5.49 34.38
CA LEU A 82 -1.84 -5.32 32.96
C LEU A 82 -0.45 -5.72 32.46
N ASN A 83 -0.29 -6.98 32.15
CA ASN A 83 0.88 -7.51 31.48
C ASN A 83 0.80 -7.17 29.99
N GLY A 84 0.54 -5.89 29.69
CA GLY A 84 0.54 -5.34 28.35
C GLY A 84 1.97 -5.26 27.87
N GLY A 85 2.34 -6.25 27.09
CA GLY A 85 3.47 -6.33 26.18
C GLY A 85 4.76 -5.69 26.70
N GLY A 86 5.77 -6.51 26.84
CA GLY A 86 7.13 -6.01 27.02
C GLY A 86 7.42 -4.88 26.04
N SER A 87 8.37 -4.03 26.32
CA SER A 87 8.96 -3.09 25.37
C SER A 87 9.55 -3.89 24.19
N ALA A 88 8.67 -4.38 23.33
CA ALA A 88 9.08 -4.83 22.03
C ALA A 88 9.37 -3.54 21.27
N GLY A 89 10.65 -3.24 21.07
CA GLY A 89 11.05 -2.33 20.01
C GLY A 89 10.30 -2.75 18.75
N ILE A 90 10.01 -1.81 17.86
CA ILE A 90 9.36 -2.10 16.58
C ILE A 90 10.07 -3.30 15.96
N VAL A 91 9.32 -4.38 15.77
CA VAL A 91 9.79 -5.50 14.98
C VAL A 91 9.58 -5.08 13.54
N ILE A 92 10.66 -4.60 12.91
CA ILE A 92 10.63 -4.09 11.53
C ILE A 92 10.02 -5.13 10.58
N ASP A 93 10.24 -6.42 10.85
CA ASP A 93 9.67 -7.51 10.06
C ASP A 93 8.13 -7.51 10.09
N ASP A 94 7.51 -7.13 11.22
CA ASP A 94 6.06 -6.99 11.32
C ASP A 94 5.55 -5.83 10.46
N GLU A 95 6.29 -4.71 10.44
CA GLU A 95 5.95 -3.55 9.59
C GLU A 95 6.11 -3.87 8.10
N LEU A 96 7.15 -4.62 7.72
CA LEU A 96 7.32 -5.11 6.36
C LEU A 96 6.14 -6.01 5.94
N ALA A 97 5.66 -6.87 6.84
CA ALA A 97 4.49 -7.72 6.59
C ALA A 97 3.20 -6.90 6.44
N VAL A 98 3.02 -5.84 7.24
CA VAL A 98 1.89 -4.91 7.12
C VAL A 98 1.90 -4.18 5.79
N LEU A 99 3.07 -3.69 5.35
CA LEU A 99 3.22 -3.00 4.06
C LEU A 99 2.94 -3.90 2.85
N LYS A 100 3.16 -5.21 2.97
CA LYS A 100 2.81 -6.21 1.94
C LYS A 100 1.41 -6.79 2.10
N SER A 101 0.60 -6.30 3.05
CA SER A 101 -0.70 -6.89 3.32
C SER A 101 -1.72 -6.62 2.20
N HIS A 102 -2.49 -7.63 1.84
CA HIS A 102 -3.59 -7.56 0.88
C HIS A 102 -4.55 -6.39 1.16
N THR A 103 -4.93 -6.19 2.43
CA THR A 103 -5.89 -5.14 2.81
C THR A 103 -5.36 -3.75 2.51
N LEU A 104 -4.08 -3.48 2.80
CA LEU A 104 -3.47 -2.18 2.55
C LEU A 104 -3.42 -1.88 1.04
N TRP A 105 -3.00 -2.86 0.25
CA TRP A 105 -2.94 -2.71 -1.21
C TRP A 105 -4.32 -2.61 -1.86
N TYR A 106 -5.33 -3.30 -1.34
CA TYR A 106 -6.71 -3.14 -1.78
C TYR A 106 -7.19 -1.68 -1.59
N GLU A 107 -6.86 -1.05 -0.46
CA GLU A 107 -7.21 0.34 -0.18
C GLU A 107 -6.48 1.30 -1.13
N VAL A 108 -5.18 1.11 -1.37
CA VAL A 108 -4.38 1.89 -2.32
C VAL A 108 -4.95 1.79 -3.74
N VAL A 109 -5.20 0.56 -4.21
CA VAL A 109 -5.75 0.31 -5.55
C VAL A 109 -7.13 0.93 -5.71
N SER A 110 -8.00 0.77 -4.72
CA SER A 110 -9.35 1.32 -4.73
C SER A 110 -9.36 2.84 -4.73
N LYS A 111 -8.47 3.47 -3.98
CA LYS A 111 -8.37 4.93 -3.86
C LYS A 111 -7.86 5.59 -5.14
N LEU A 112 -6.86 4.99 -5.78
CA LEU A 112 -6.26 5.51 -7.00
C LEU A 112 -6.94 5.03 -8.28
N GLY A 113 -7.88 4.07 -8.18
CA GLY A 113 -8.54 3.47 -9.34
C GLY A 113 -7.59 2.65 -10.21
N LEU A 114 -6.56 2.03 -9.61
CA LEU A 114 -5.54 1.26 -10.34
C LEU A 114 -6.07 -0.07 -10.90
N ASN A 115 -7.28 -0.45 -10.54
CA ASN A 115 -8.01 -1.59 -11.09
C ASN A 115 -8.45 -1.37 -12.55
N ALA A 116 -8.38 -0.13 -13.06
CA ALA A 116 -8.63 0.23 -14.45
C ALA A 116 -7.31 0.41 -15.21
N GLU A 117 -7.11 -0.38 -16.25
CA GLU A 117 -5.98 -0.25 -17.17
C GLU A 117 -6.47 0.33 -18.51
N TYR A 118 -5.77 1.36 -19.02
CA TYR A 118 -6.14 2.09 -20.22
C TYR A 118 -5.10 1.89 -21.32
N VAL A 119 -5.53 1.47 -22.51
CA VAL A 119 -4.65 1.21 -23.66
C VAL A 119 -5.26 1.76 -24.94
N GLU A 120 -4.54 2.60 -25.68
CA GLU A 120 -4.96 3.03 -27.02
C GLU A 120 -4.73 1.94 -28.08
N PRO A 121 -5.63 1.76 -29.06
CA PRO A 121 -5.57 0.69 -30.04
C PRO A 121 -4.30 0.65 -30.91
N LEU A 122 -3.68 1.80 -31.18
CA LEU A 122 -2.47 1.92 -32.00
C LEU A 122 -1.17 1.80 -31.17
N THR A 123 -1.27 2.03 -29.87
CA THR A 123 -0.15 2.01 -28.92
C THR A 123 -0.29 0.89 -27.89
N TRP A 124 -0.97 -0.16 -28.25
CA TRP A 124 -1.48 -1.26 -27.41
C TRP A 124 -0.53 -1.87 -26.38
N LYS A 125 0.71 -1.40 -26.33
CA LYS A 125 1.66 -1.72 -25.27
C LYS A 125 1.89 -0.57 -24.27
N TYR A 126 1.45 0.64 -24.59
CA TYR A 126 1.58 1.77 -23.67
C TYR A 126 0.30 1.91 -22.86
N LYS A 127 0.39 1.42 -21.62
CA LYS A 127 -0.65 1.69 -20.61
C LYS A 127 -0.61 3.17 -20.27
N GLN A 128 -1.79 3.79 -20.22
CA GLN A 128 -1.95 5.19 -19.82
C GLN A 128 -2.48 5.25 -18.39
N TYR A 129 -2.10 6.27 -17.65
CA TYR A 129 -2.58 6.48 -16.27
C TYR A 129 -3.39 7.78 -16.14
N VAL A 130 -2.76 8.93 -16.45
CA VAL A 130 -3.40 10.24 -16.24
C VAL A 130 -3.95 10.83 -17.53
N ASN A 131 -3.24 10.66 -18.64
CA ASN A 131 -3.60 11.27 -19.92
C ASN A 131 -4.50 10.36 -20.77
N THR A 132 -5.63 9.96 -20.21
CA THR A 132 -6.62 9.15 -20.92
C THR A 132 -7.74 10.02 -21.49
N PRO A 133 -8.31 9.70 -22.67
CA PRO A 133 -9.48 10.40 -23.18
C PRO A 133 -10.76 10.08 -22.39
N PHE A 134 -10.84 8.90 -21.79
CA PHE A 134 -11.96 8.46 -20.96
C PHE A 134 -11.44 7.92 -19.64
N LEU A 135 -12.22 8.11 -18.58
CA LEU A 135 -11.96 7.57 -17.26
C LEU A 135 -13.14 6.69 -16.83
N MET A 136 -12.87 5.48 -16.40
CA MET A 136 -13.88 4.56 -15.89
C MET A 136 -13.59 4.22 -14.43
N VAL A 137 -14.57 4.46 -13.57
CA VAL A 137 -14.47 4.21 -12.14
C VAL A 137 -15.52 3.19 -11.74
N ALA A 138 -15.13 2.20 -10.97
CA ALA A 138 -16.05 1.23 -10.38
C ALA A 138 -16.75 1.83 -9.15
N ASP A 139 -18.02 1.53 -8.98
CA ASP A 139 -18.74 1.84 -7.75
C ASP A 139 -18.18 1.06 -6.56
N SER A 140 -18.36 1.58 -5.34
CA SER A 140 -17.85 0.96 -4.10
C SER A 140 -18.40 -0.46 -3.88
N SER A 141 -19.61 -0.76 -4.34
CA SER A 141 -20.17 -2.11 -4.31
C SER A 141 -19.44 -3.02 -5.31
N THR A 142 -19.20 -2.52 -6.52
CA THR A 142 -18.49 -3.24 -7.60
C THR A 142 -17.05 -3.53 -7.22
N LEU A 143 -16.35 -2.58 -6.60
CA LEU A 143 -14.97 -2.79 -6.12
C LEU A 143 -14.85 -3.99 -5.18
N LYS A 144 -15.88 -4.25 -4.35
CA LYS A 144 -15.92 -5.36 -3.38
C LYS A 144 -16.40 -6.68 -3.99
N SER A 145 -17.29 -6.62 -4.98
CA SER A 145 -17.99 -7.80 -5.52
C SER A 145 -17.48 -8.28 -6.87
N GLN A 146 -16.60 -7.51 -7.53
CA GLN A 146 -16.05 -7.90 -8.82
C GLN A 146 -15.05 -9.06 -8.66
N GLU A 147 -15.35 -10.18 -9.32
CA GLU A 147 -14.51 -11.40 -9.32
C GLU A 147 -13.82 -11.62 -10.68
N GLU A 148 -14.42 -11.13 -11.77
CA GLU A 148 -13.92 -11.34 -13.12
C GLU A 148 -13.36 -10.04 -13.74
N THR A 149 -12.35 -10.21 -14.60
CA THR A 149 -11.86 -9.13 -15.45
C THR A 149 -12.88 -8.82 -16.54
N ILE A 150 -13.20 -7.55 -16.72
CA ILE A 150 -14.11 -7.05 -17.74
C ILE A 150 -13.33 -6.14 -18.68
N GLU A 151 -13.38 -6.44 -19.96
CA GLU A 151 -12.77 -5.65 -21.01
C GLU A 151 -13.82 -4.74 -21.65
N PHE A 152 -13.58 -3.45 -21.67
CA PHE A 152 -14.42 -2.48 -22.35
C PHE A 152 -13.67 -1.88 -23.54
N TYR A 153 -14.34 -1.81 -24.69
CA TYR A 153 -13.89 -1.04 -25.83
C TYR A 153 -14.78 0.18 -25.99
N VAL A 154 -14.23 1.35 -25.72
CA VAL A 154 -14.91 2.64 -25.83
C VAL A 154 -14.53 3.31 -27.12
N ARG A 155 -15.52 3.76 -27.87
CA ARG A 155 -15.35 4.51 -29.11
C ARG A 155 -16.27 5.71 -29.12
N GLU A 156 -15.71 6.88 -29.38
CA GLU A 156 -16.44 8.11 -29.68
C GLU A 156 -16.28 8.46 -31.14
N ASP A 157 -17.35 8.84 -31.80
CA ASP A 157 -17.33 9.36 -33.15
C ASP A 157 -17.18 10.90 -33.15
N ARG A 158 -17.06 11.51 -34.36
CA ARG A 158 -16.91 12.97 -34.48
C ARG A 158 -18.17 13.74 -34.08
N GLU A 159 -19.32 13.08 -33.99
CA GLU A 159 -20.61 13.65 -33.62
C GLU A 159 -20.79 13.60 -32.06
N GLY A 160 -19.82 13.06 -31.34
CA GLY A 160 -19.89 12.90 -29.88
C GLY A 160 -20.69 11.70 -29.42
N LYS A 161 -21.10 10.79 -30.31
CA LYS A 161 -21.78 9.56 -29.94
C LYS A 161 -20.79 8.53 -29.42
N ILE A 162 -21.07 8.03 -28.23
CA ILE A 162 -20.19 7.11 -27.50
C ILE A 162 -20.78 5.72 -27.56
N LYS A 163 -20.00 4.78 -28.10
CA LYS A 163 -20.33 3.36 -28.10
C LYS A 163 -19.36 2.61 -27.22
N ILE A 164 -19.90 1.78 -26.32
CA ILE A 164 -19.13 0.96 -25.38
C ILE A 164 -19.49 -0.50 -25.62
N GLU A 165 -18.49 -1.33 -25.85
CA GLU A 165 -18.64 -2.77 -25.94
C GLU A 165 -17.93 -3.39 -24.73
N GLY A 166 -18.70 -3.98 -23.81
CA GLY A 166 -18.18 -4.71 -22.66
C GLY A 166 -18.13 -6.20 -22.94
N LYS A 167 -17.07 -6.87 -22.52
CA LYS A 167 -16.84 -8.30 -22.73
C LYS A 167 -16.21 -8.94 -21.50
N THR A 168 -16.73 -10.11 -21.12
CA THR A 168 -16.07 -11.10 -20.24
C THR A 168 -15.90 -12.41 -21.00
N LYS A 169 -15.39 -13.45 -20.35
CA LYS A 169 -15.31 -14.79 -20.94
C LYS A 169 -16.68 -15.35 -21.34
N SER A 170 -17.73 -14.97 -20.63
CA SER A 170 -19.08 -15.54 -20.74
C SER A 170 -20.12 -14.62 -21.39
N GLN A 171 -19.90 -13.31 -21.37
CA GLN A 171 -20.91 -12.31 -21.80
C GLN A 171 -20.30 -11.20 -22.65
N LYS A 172 -21.10 -10.69 -23.59
CA LYS A 172 -20.82 -9.49 -24.37
C LYS A 172 -22.05 -8.60 -24.37
N ARG A 173 -21.86 -7.29 -24.07
CA ARG A 173 -22.93 -6.27 -24.12
C ARG A 173 -22.44 -5.02 -24.82
N SER A 174 -23.35 -4.28 -25.44
CA SER A 174 -23.06 -3.02 -26.11
C SER A 174 -24.00 -1.95 -25.58
N TYR A 175 -23.46 -0.74 -25.40
CA TYR A 175 -24.19 0.42 -24.90
C TYR A 175 -23.90 1.60 -25.82
N GLU A 176 -24.86 2.50 -25.98
CA GLU A 176 -24.71 3.74 -26.72
C GLU A 176 -25.18 4.90 -25.85
N PHE A 177 -24.33 5.94 -25.77
CA PHE A 177 -24.60 7.14 -25.01
C PHE A 177 -24.37 8.39 -25.88
N SER A 178 -25.13 9.46 -25.60
CA SER A 178 -25.01 10.73 -26.30
C SER A 178 -24.16 11.74 -25.52
N SER A 179 -23.87 11.47 -24.26
CA SER A 179 -23.06 12.34 -23.39
C SER A 179 -22.50 11.59 -22.20
N LEU A 180 -21.42 12.09 -21.62
CA LEU A 180 -20.84 11.63 -20.34
C LEU A 180 -21.07 12.70 -19.25
N PRO A 181 -21.11 12.31 -17.96
CA PRO A 181 -20.88 10.95 -17.44
C PRO A 181 -22.05 9.99 -17.70
N ALA A 182 -21.74 8.71 -17.92
CA ALA A 182 -22.71 7.65 -18.16
C ALA A 182 -22.45 6.46 -17.21
N ILE A 183 -23.53 5.81 -16.79
CA ILE A 183 -23.45 4.61 -15.97
C ILE A 183 -23.52 3.38 -16.87
N VAL A 184 -22.53 2.50 -16.77
CA VAL A 184 -22.41 1.25 -17.50
C VAL A 184 -22.65 0.10 -16.52
N GLU A 185 -23.76 -0.61 -16.68
CA GLU A 185 -24.10 -1.76 -15.84
C GLU A 185 -23.77 -3.06 -16.57
N PHE A 186 -22.76 -3.78 -16.10
CA PHE A 186 -22.34 -5.05 -16.67
C PHE A 186 -22.47 -6.19 -15.65
N GLY A 187 -23.47 -7.04 -15.85
CA GLY A 187 -23.86 -8.03 -14.82
C GLY A 187 -24.35 -7.33 -13.55
N ASN A 188 -23.73 -7.65 -12.43
CA ASN A 188 -24.00 -7.02 -11.14
C ASN A 188 -23.05 -5.83 -10.85
N ASN A 189 -22.15 -5.53 -11.79
CA ASN A 189 -21.14 -4.50 -11.62
C ASN A 189 -21.60 -3.19 -12.25
N ARG A 190 -21.35 -2.09 -11.55
CA ARG A 190 -21.67 -0.73 -11.98
C ARG A 190 -20.41 0.10 -12.11
N PHE A 191 -20.24 0.69 -13.30
CA PHE A 191 -19.12 1.55 -13.62
C PHE A 191 -19.62 2.92 -14.07
N ILE A 192 -18.87 3.96 -13.76
CA ILE A 192 -19.13 5.32 -14.21
C ILE A 192 -18.06 5.66 -15.24
N LEU A 193 -18.47 5.93 -16.48
CA LEU A 193 -17.60 6.43 -17.52
C LEU A 193 -17.71 7.95 -17.59
N SER A 194 -16.59 8.63 -17.57
CA SER A 194 -16.48 10.09 -17.71
C SER A 194 -15.40 10.47 -18.71
N TYR A 195 -15.40 11.74 -19.13
CA TYR A 195 -14.30 12.28 -19.94
C TYR A 195 -13.02 12.38 -19.09
N GLY A 196 -11.92 11.96 -19.70
CA GLY A 196 -10.59 12.06 -19.10
C GLY A 196 -9.87 13.35 -19.49
N ALA A 197 -8.66 13.53 -18.99
CA ALA A 197 -7.89 14.77 -19.16
C ALA A 197 -7.44 15.02 -20.60
N ASN A 198 -7.31 13.97 -21.44
CA ASN A 198 -6.87 14.08 -22.83
C ASN A 198 -8.04 13.94 -23.82
N HIS A 199 -9.27 14.18 -23.37
CA HIS A 199 -10.43 14.18 -24.26
C HIS A 199 -10.39 15.40 -25.21
N LYS A 200 -10.64 15.16 -26.51
CA LYS A 200 -10.68 16.21 -27.54
C LYS A 200 -12.03 16.21 -28.22
N LEU A 201 -12.72 17.31 -28.09
CA LEU A 201 -14.05 17.47 -28.69
C LEU A 201 -13.98 17.45 -30.22
N GLY A 202 -14.86 16.68 -30.87
CA GLY A 202 -14.96 16.59 -32.31
C GLY A 202 -13.92 15.67 -32.97
N GLU A 203 -13.07 15.00 -32.21
CA GLU A 203 -12.17 13.96 -32.72
C GLU A 203 -12.76 12.57 -32.44
N SER A 204 -12.54 11.62 -33.35
CA SER A 204 -12.91 10.22 -33.09
C SER A 204 -11.86 9.59 -32.21
N MET A 205 -12.27 9.08 -31.04
CA MET A 205 -11.40 8.47 -30.05
C MET A 205 -11.75 7.02 -29.82
N LYS A 206 -10.75 6.23 -29.48
CA LYS A 206 -10.88 4.81 -29.19
C LYS A 206 -9.99 4.45 -28.02
N LEU A 207 -10.52 3.67 -27.06
CA LEU A 207 -9.78 3.25 -25.88
C LEU A 207 -10.20 1.84 -25.46
N TYR A 208 -9.24 1.00 -25.14
CA TYR A 208 -9.47 -0.23 -24.40
C TYR A 208 -9.32 0.04 -22.91
N ILE A 209 -10.30 -0.37 -22.14
CA ILE A 209 -10.30 -0.26 -20.68
C ILE A 209 -10.48 -1.66 -20.11
N THR A 210 -9.50 -2.13 -19.36
CA THR A 210 -9.57 -3.41 -18.69
C THR A 210 -9.81 -3.18 -17.21
N MET A 211 -10.99 -3.58 -16.72
CA MET A 211 -11.37 -3.49 -15.32
C MET A 211 -11.06 -4.82 -14.64
N ARG A 212 -10.05 -4.83 -13.76
CA ARG A 212 -9.64 -6.00 -12.99
C ARG A 212 -10.22 -5.93 -11.57
N PRO A 213 -10.44 -7.07 -10.88
CA PRO A 213 -10.76 -7.08 -9.46
C PRO A 213 -9.68 -6.36 -8.64
N ALA A 214 -10.10 -5.41 -7.79
CA ALA A 214 -9.14 -4.57 -7.05
C ALA A 214 -8.24 -5.38 -6.12
N GLY A 215 -8.75 -6.47 -5.54
CA GLY A 215 -7.95 -7.37 -4.69
C GLY A 215 -6.81 -8.03 -5.46
N PHE A 216 -7.07 -8.54 -6.68
CA PHE A 216 -6.02 -9.17 -7.48
C PHE A 216 -4.95 -8.17 -7.93
N VAL A 217 -5.37 -6.94 -8.27
CA VAL A 217 -4.40 -5.87 -8.60
C VAL A 217 -3.59 -5.49 -7.37
N GLY A 218 -4.20 -5.47 -6.18
CA GLY A 218 -3.50 -5.25 -4.92
C GLY A 218 -2.47 -6.32 -4.62
N ASP A 219 -2.80 -7.59 -4.86
CA ASP A 219 -1.87 -8.71 -4.67
C ASP A 219 -0.70 -8.66 -5.66
N ASP A 220 -0.94 -8.26 -6.93
CA ASP A 220 0.13 -8.05 -7.91
C ASP A 220 1.11 -6.97 -7.40
N PHE A 221 0.61 -5.83 -6.95
CA PHE A 221 1.46 -4.78 -6.38
C PHE A 221 2.23 -5.22 -5.13
N ALA A 222 1.58 -5.99 -4.24
CA ALA A 222 2.21 -6.52 -3.03
C ALA A 222 3.38 -7.49 -3.35
N GLN A 223 3.32 -8.17 -4.50
CA GLN A 223 4.37 -9.06 -4.98
C GLN A 223 5.47 -8.30 -5.74
N ASP A 224 5.09 -7.30 -6.54
CA ASP A 224 6.02 -6.57 -7.42
C ASP A 224 6.83 -5.51 -6.67
N ILE A 225 6.36 -5.02 -5.52
CA ILE A 225 7.08 -4.04 -4.72
C ILE A 225 8.23 -4.69 -3.95
N GLU A 226 9.41 -4.12 -4.08
CA GLU A 226 10.56 -4.45 -3.27
C GLU A 226 10.53 -3.57 -2.01
N ILE A 227 10.41 -4.18 -0.83
CA ILE A 227 10.38 -3.48 0.45
C ILE A 227 11.48 -4.07 1.33
N GLU A 228 12.45 -3.22 1.69
CA GLU A 228 13.62 -3.61 2.46
C GLU A 228 13.97 -2.57 3.52
N THR A 229 14.75 -2.98 4.51
CA THR A 229 15.36 -2.03 5.46
C THR A 229 16.54 -1.34 4.79
N TYR A 230 16.66 -0.02 4.97
CA TYR A 230 17.77 0.75 4.41
C TYR A 230 19.16 0.27 4.88
N SER A 231 19.27 -0.27 6.09
CA SER A 231 20.44 -0.94 6.63
C SER A 231 20.07 -1.81 7.82
N ASP A 232 20.93 -2.77 8.17
CA ASP A 232 20.67 -3.83 9.19
C ASP A 232 20.20 -3.33 10.57
N ASN A 233 20.48 -2.06 10.93
CA ASN A 233 20.10 -1.45 12.22
C ASN A 233 19.30 -0.15 12.04
N SER A 234 18.61 0.01 10.92
CA SER A 234 17.88 1.23 10.59
C SER A 234 16.36 1.01 10.73
N ASN A 235 15.69 1.96 11.37
CA ASN A 235 14.23 2.03 11.36
C ASN A 235 13.69 2.73 10.10
N VAL A 236 14.52 2.82 9.04
CA VAL A 236 14.11 3.36 7.75
C VAL A 236 13.83 2.21 6.80
N ILE A 237 12.63 2.22 6.25
CA ILE A 237 12.18 1.28 5.22
C ILE A 237 12.32 1.96 3.86
N GLU A 238 12.85 1.23 2.90
CA GLU A 238 12.91 1.61 1.49
C GLU A 238 11.92 0.78 0.69
N CYS A 239 11.06 1.46 -0.06
CA CYS A 239 10.11 0.86 -0.98
C CYS A 239 10.50 1.21 -2.40
N THR A 240 10.73 0.21 -3.24
CA THR A 240 11.08 0.36 -4.65
C THR A 240 10.00 -0.28 -5.52
N LEU A 241 9.47 0.49 -6.46
CA LEU A 241 8.43 0.05 -7.39
C LEU A 241 8.86 0.35 -8.84
N ARG A 242 8.67 -0.64 -9.72
CA ARG A 242 8.90 -0.49 -11.16
C ARG A 242 7.60 -0.29 -11.91
N GLU A 243 7.49 0.86 -12.58
CA GLU A 243 6.26 1.28 -13.26
C GLU A 243 6.52 1.79 -14.67
N TYR A 244 5.51 1.65 -15.54
CA TYR A 244 5.57 2.14 -16.90
C TYR A 244 5.43 3.66 -17.01
N GLU A 245 4.86 4.32 -16.00
CA GLU A 245 4.71 5.78 -15.93
C GLU A 245 5.21 6.30 -14.58
N LYS A 246 6.16 7.26 -14.61
CA LYS A 246 6.78 7.82 -13.41
C LYS A 246 5.74 8.38 -12.43
N LYS A 247 4.72 9.09 -12.95
CA LYS A 247 3.68 9.67 -12.11
C LYS A 247 2.87 8.61 -11.38
N ARG A 248 2.53 7.52 -12.08
CA ARG A 248 1.81 6.39 -11.48
C ARG A 248 2.60 5.79 -10.31
N GLY A 249 3.90 5.53 -10.49
CA GLY A 249 4.75 5.01 -9.41
C GLY A 249 4.82 5.95 -8.20
N ILE A 250 4.93 7.27 -8.43
CA ILE A 250 4.93 8.27 -7.36
C ILE A 250 3.59 8.29 -6.63
N ASP A 251 2.48 8.30 -7.35
CA ASP A 251 1.14 8.33 -6.77
C ASP A 251 0.86 7.06 -5.95
N VAL A 252 1.29 5.89 -6.45
CA VAL A 252 1.17 4.60 -5.74
C VAL A 252 1.96 4.61 -4.43
N LEU A 253 3.25 4.99 -4.45
CA LEU A 253 4.06 5.02 -3.24
C LEU A 253 3.55 6.04 -2.23
N ASN A 254 3.10 7.21 -2.68
CA ASN A 254 2.50 8.21 -1.79
C ASN A 254 1.19 7.72 -1.16
N ALA A 255 0.34 7.05 -1.96
CA ALA A 255 -0.90 6.47 -1.43
C ALA A 255 -0.61 5.32 -0.46
N LEU A 256 0.37 4.48 -0.74
CA LEU A 256 0.81 3.42 0.18
C LEU A 256 1.23 4.00 1.53
N MET A 257 2.08 5.04 1.54
CA MET A 257 2.51 5.72 2.76
C MET A 257 1.33 6.35 3.51
N PHE A 258 0.42 6.97 2.77
CA PHE A 258 -0.75 7.61 3.36
C PHE A 258 -1.68 6.58 4.02
N GLU A 259 -1.99 5.47 3.34
CA GLU A 259 -2.87 4.43 3.90
C GLU A 259 -2.20 3.67 5.06
N TYR A 260 -0.88 3.46 4.98
CA TYR A 260 -0.11 2.91 6.09
C TYR A 260 -0.21 3.79 7.34
N ASN A 261 0.01 5.11 7.21
CA ASN A 261 -0.10 6.05 8.33
C ASN A 261 -1.53 6.12 8.88
N ASN A 262 -2.54 6.18 8.02
CA ASN A 262 -3.94 6.18 8.45
C ASN A 262 -4.30 4.92 9.26
N ARG A 263 -3.75 3.78 8.85
CA ARG A 263 -3.96 2.52 9.55
C ARG A 263 -3.27 2.51 10.92
N ALA A 264 -2.03 2.97 11.00
CA ALA A 264 -1.31 3.13 12.26
C ALA A 264 -2.07 4.05 13.22
N ASP A 265 -2.50 5.23 12.75
CA ASP A 265 -3.31 6.18 13.54
C ASP A 265 -4.63 5.56 14.01
N SER A 266 -5.29 4.77 13.17
CA SER A 266 -6.54 4.08 13.52
C SER A 266 -6.34 3.05 14.62
N ILE A 267 -5.24 2.27 14.55
CA ILE A 267 -4.89 1.27 15.57
C ILE A 267 -4.57 1.97 16.89
N ASN A 268 -3.70 2.98 16.87
CA ASN A 268 -3.29 3.74 18.06
C ASN A 268 -4.50 4.41 18.73
N ASN A 269 -5.41 5.01 17.95
CA ASN A 269 -6.64 5.60 18.48
C ASN A 269 -7.57 4.55 19.11
N LYS A 270 -7.66 3.36 18.54
CA LYS A 270 -8.48 2.27 19.10
C LYS A 270 -7.90 1.77 20.43
N GLU A 271 -6.59 1.59 20.51
CA GLU A 271 -5.89 1.19 21.73
C GLU A 271 -6.00 2.27 22.83
N ALA A 272 -5.82 3.54 22.48
CA ALA A 272 -6.00 4.65 23.41
C ALA A 272 -7.42 4.69 23.99
N ARG A 273 -8.45 4.52 23.15
CA ARG A 273 -9.85 4.46 23.61
C ARG A 273 -10.12 3.27 24.53
N ALA A 274 -9.59 2.10 24.19
CA ALA A 274 -9.72 0.92 25.04
C ALA A 274 -9.04 1.11 26.42
N THR A 275 -7.88 1.76 26.43
CA THR A 275 -7.16 2.12 27.65
C THR A 275 -7.94 3.11 28.49
N ILE A 276 -8.51 4.17 27.88
CA ILE A 276 -9.35 5.14 28.59
C ILE A 276 -10.56 4.45 29.23
N GLN A 277 -11.28 3.64 28.47
CA GLN A 277 -12.44 2.90 28.98
C GLN A 277 -12.07 2.00 30.17
N PHE A 278 -10.96 1.27 30.05
CA PHE A 278 -10.46 0.43 31.13
C PHE A 278 -10.13 1.24 32.41
N LEU A 279 -9.47 2.41 32.23
CA LEU A 279 -9.14 3.29 33.33
C LEU A 279 -10.41 3.85 34.01
N ASP A 280 -11.41 4.26 33.23
CA ASP A 280 -12.69 4.75 33.77
C ASP A 280 -13.41 3.67 34.58
N GLU A 281 -13.47 2.45 34.07
CA GLU A 281 -14.04 1.31 34.81
C GLU A 281 -13.30 1.05 36.12
N ARG A 282 -11.95 1.15 36.07
CA ARG A 282 -11.13 0.96 37.26
C ARG A 282 -11.30 2.05 38.31
N ILE A 283 -11.35 3.31 37.87
CA ILE A 283 -11.61 4.46 38.74
C ILE A 283 -12.97 4.33 39.42
N ASN A 284 -14.01 3.98 38.68
CA ASN A 284 -15.35 3.79 39.23
C ASN A 284 -15.38 2.66 40.27
N LYS A 285 -14.63 1.57 40.02
CA LYS A 285 -14.49 0.49 41.02
C LYS A 285 -13.79 0.96 42.29
N VAL A 286 -12.67 1.68 42.17
CA VAL A 286 -11.93 2.21 43.31
C VAL A 286 -12.79 3.18 44.13
N ILE A 287 -13.55 4.08 43.47
CA ILE A 287 -14.49 4.98 44.16
C ILE A 287 -15.55 4.18 44.91
N SER A 288 -16.10 3.14 44.34
CA SER A 288 -17.08 2.28 44.98
C SER A 288 -16.48 1.55 46.20
N ASP A 289 -15.26 1.01 46.06
CA ASP A 289 -14.55 0.31 47.14
C ASP A 289 -14.21 1.29 48.27
N LEU A 290 -13.80 2.52 47.96
CA LEU A 290 -13.53 3.57 48.94
C LEU A 290 -14.81 3.95 49.69
N ALA A 291 -15.93 4.19 49.00
CA ALA A 291 -17.20 4.50 49.63
C ALA A 291 -17.70 3.38 50.56
N ASN A 292 -17.46 2.12 50.19
CA ASN A 292 -17.78 0.96 51.03
C ASN A 292 -16.87 0.89 52.27
N ALA A 293 -15.59 1.17 52.12
CA ALA A 293 -14.64 1.24 53.22
C ALA A 293 -14.97 2.38 54.20
N GLU A 294 -15.26 3.59 53.67
CA GLU A 294 -15.69 4.73 54.49
C GLU A 294 -16.96 4.43 55.29
N ARG A 295 -17.97 3.82 54.62
CA ARG A 295 -19.21 3.41 55.29
C ARG A 295 -18.93 2.34 56.38
N SER A 296 -18.03 1.42 56.15
CA SER A 296 -17.65 0.43 57.13
C SER A 296 -16.96 1.05 58.35
N ILE A 297 -16.08 2.03 58.12
CA ILE A 297 -15.44 2.82 59.18
C ILE A 297 -16.47 3.62 59.97
N GLU A 298 -17.43 4.26 59.29
CA GLU A 298 -18.49 5.00 59.95
C GLU A 298 -19.36 4.10 60.84
N ILE A 299 -19.76 2.92 60.37
CA ILE A 299 -20.54 1.96 61.12
C ILE A 299 -19.72 1.47 62.34
N TYR A 300 -18.42 1.20 62.16
CA TYR A 300 -17.53 0.78 63.26
C TYR A 300 -17.42 1.87 64.33
N LYS A 301 -17.20 3.13 63.97
CA LYS A 301 -17.17 4.27 64.89
C LYS A 301 -18.48 4.44 65.62
N LYS A 302 -19.62 4.33 64.94
CA LYS A 302 -20.94 4.43 65.56
C LYS A 302 -21.23 3.30 66.54
N ASN A 303 -20.87 2.09 66.19
CA ASN A 303 -21.10 0.93 67.06
C ASN A 303 -20.20 0.92 68.33
N ASN A 304 -19.01 1.48 68.23
CA ASN A 304 -18.07 1.58 69.34
C ASN A 304 -18.09 2.91 70.08
N GLN A 305 -19.07 3.80 69.82
CA GLN A 305 -19.21 5.17 70.38
C GLN A 305 -17.94 6.01 70.31
N MET A 306 -17.10 5.75 69.25
CA MET A 306 -15.88 6.54 68.98
C MET A 306 -16.19 7.76 68.21
N THR A 307 -16.08 8.96 68.81
CA THR A 307 -16.39 10.23 68.18
C THR A 307 -15.20 10.80 67.41
N ASP A 308 -13.97 10.57 67.88
CA ASP A 308 -12.73 10.96 67.20
C ASP A 308 -11.56 10.10 67.71
N LEU A 309 -10.89 9.39 66.75
CA LEU A 309 -9.78 8.49 67.07
C LEU A 309 -8.59 9.24 67.69
N THR A 310 -8.36 10.49 67.30
CA THR A 310 -7.30 11.37 67.78
C THR A 310 -7.57 11.82 69.21
N ALA A 311 -8.79 12.19 69.50
CA ALA A 311 -9.20 12.58 70.85
C ALA A 311 -9.20 11.41 71.81
N ASP A 312 -9.67 10.25 71.38
CA ASP A 312 -9.69 9.02 72.21
C ASP A 312 -8.28 8.47 72.51
N VAL A 313 -7.38 8.51 71.52
CA VAL A 313 -5.97 8.12 71.73
C VAL A 313 -5.28 9.13 72.66
N GLN A 314 -5.50 10.41 72.51
CA GLN A 314 -4.95 11.45 73.38
C GLN A 314 -5.44 11.25 74.83
N PHE A 315 -6.72 10.95 75.00
CA PHE A 315 -7.32 10.69 76.31
C PHE A 315 -6.70 9.46 77.01
N TYR A 316 -6.46 8.35 76.27
CA TYR A 316 -5.80 7.17 76.78
C TYR A 316 -4.32 7.41 77.09
N VAL A 317 -3.60 8.17 76.25
CA VAL A 317 -2.21 8.57 76.50
C VAL A 317 -2.06 9.45 77.71
N ASP A 318 -2.98 10.38 77.95
CA ASP A 318 -2.97 11.27 79.11
C ASP A 318 -3.34 10.54 80.44
N GLN A 319 -4.05 9.40 80.33
CA GLN A 319 -4.39 8.59 81.47
C GLN A 319 -3.30 7.52 81.86
N MET A 320 -2.28 7.35 81.02
CA MET A 320 -1.18 6.45 81.40
C MET A 320 -0.38 7.08 82.51
N PRO A 321 -0.22 6.33 83.66
CA PRO A 321 0.56 6.84 84.78
C PRO A 321 1.99 7.08 84.33
N LYS A 322 2.46 8.33 84.51
CA LYS A 322 3.87 8.69 84.33
C LYS A 322 4.66 7.91 85.36
N ILE A 323 5.32 6.79 84.96
CA ILE A 323 6.31 6.05 85.72
C ILE A 323 7.63 6.77 85.65
#